data_c39fe0b242994483508c8a8af5fa5599
#
_entry.id   c39fe0b242994483508c8a8af5fa5599
#
_cell.length_a   1.000
_cell.length_b   1.000
_cell.length_c   1.000
_cell.angle_alpha   90.00
_cell.angle_beta   90.00
_cell.angle_gamma   90.00
#
_symmetry.space_group_name_H-M   'P 1'
#
loop_
_entity.id
_entity.type
_entity.pdbx_description
1 polymer ?
#
loop_
_entity_poly.entity_id
_entity_poly.type
_entity_poly.pdbx_seq_one_letter_code
_entity_poly.pdbx_strand_id
1 'polypeptide(L)'
;MISRAIANNGLPLKIQTEWTDNDYWERRYPDSDEMECINVAGWLIRINGKKYPRDNYGDDGVDWTYRYTAPNTEEGRQTAIKRALSEARLTIW
;
A
#
# COMPACT_ATOMS: atom_id res chain seq x y z
N MET A 1 -5.37 -11.13 4.38
CA MET A 1 -5.19 -11.49 5.82
C MET A 1 -5.57 -10.30 6.69
N ILE A 2 -6.20 -10.56 7.79
CA ILE A 2 -6.63 -9.52 8.73
C ILE A 2 -5.88 -9.74 10.04
N SER A 3 -5.28 -8.69 10.56
CA SER A 3 -4.62 -8.67 11.87
C SER A 3 -5.29 -7.62 12.75
N ARG A 4 -5.27 -7.84 14.04
CA ARG A 4 -5.81 -6.89 15.01
C ARG A 4 -4.71 -6.46 15.96
N ALA A 5 -4.71 -5.18 16.29
CA ALA A 5 -3.75 -4.60 17.21
C ALA A 5 -4.40 -3.45 17.97
N ILE A 6 -3.70 -2.94 18.97
CA ILE A 6 -4.14 -1.76 19.70
C ILE A 6 -3.03 -0.73 19.61
N ALA A 7 -3.37 0.46 19.12
CA ALA A 7 -2.44 1.57 19.06
C ALA A 7 -2.08 2.07 20.47
N ASN A 8 -0.97 2.78 20.60
CA ASN A 8 -0.50 3.28 21.88
C ASN A 8 -1.47 4.28 22.56
N ASN A 9 -2.39 4.85 21.80
CA ASN A 9 -3.45 5.72 22.32
C ASN A 9 -4.72 4.97 22.70
N GLY A 10 -4.70 3.63 22.64
CA GLY A 10 -5.85 2.80 22.96
C GLY A 10 -6.80 2.53 21.80
N LEU A 11 -6.52 3.08 20.61
CA LEU A 11 -7.36 2.87 19.44
C LEU A 11 -7.24 1.43 18.93
N PRO A 12 -8.34 0.69 18.81
CA PRO A 12 -8.28 -0.64 18.19
C PRO A 12 -8.02 -0.52 16.68
N LEU A 13 -7.13 -1.36 16.18
CA LEU A 13 -6.73 -1.35 14.78
C LEU A 13 -7.11 -2.66 14.12
N LYS A 14 -7.79 -2.56 12.99
CA LYS A 14 -7.99 -3.67 12.06
C LYS A 14 -7.07 -3.45 10.88
N ILE A 15 -6.08 -4.32 10.73
CA ILE A 15 -5.06 -4.21 9.70
C ILE A 15 -5.32 -5.30 8.66
N GLN A 16 -5.56 -4.89 7.44
CA GLN A 16 -5.74 -5.79 6.31
C GLN A 16 -4.54 -5.68 5.39
N THR A 17 -4.04 -6.83 4.95
CA THR A 17 -2.87 -6.90 4.08
C THR A 17 -3.21 -7.66 2.82
N GLU A 18 -2.75 -7.17 1.68
CA GLU A 18 -2.97 -7.79 0.39
C GLU A 18 -1.71 -7.67 -0.45
N TRP A 19 -1.20 -8.81 -0.91
CA TRP A 19 -0.16 -8.81 -1.92
C TRP A 19 -0.78 -8.61 -3.28
N THR A 20 -0.22 -7.72 -4.07
CA THR A 20 -0.65 -7.49 -5.44
C THR A 20 0.55 -7.52 -6.38
N ASP A 21 0.32 -8.08 -7.55
CA ASP A 21 1.35 -8.19 -8.59
C ASP A 21 0.62 -8.07 -9.92
N ASN A 22 0.50 -6.84 -10.40
CA ASN A 22 -0.27 -6.52 -11.58
C ASN A 22 0.58 -5.83 -12.63
N ASP A 23 0.35 -6.19 -13.87
CA ASP A 23 0.92 -5.50 -15.01
C ASP A 23 -0.10 -4.56 -15.60
N TYR A 24 0.36 -3.42 -16.07
CA TYR A 24 -0.47 -2.53 -16.87
C TYR A 24 0.37 -1.86 -17.95
N TRP A 25 -0.32 -1.37 -18.97
CA TRP A 25 0.34 -0.68 -20.08
C TRP A 25 0.14 0.81 -19.95
N GLU A 26 1.22 1.53 -20.08
CA GLU A 26 1.23 2.97 -20.00
C GLU A 26 1.96 3.53 -21.22
N ARG A 27 1.46 4.66 -21.73
CA ARG A 27 2.12 5.36 -22.82
C ARG A 27 3.42 5.95 -22.30
N ARG A 28 4.51 5.64 -23.01
CA ARG A 28 5.86 6.03 -22.60
C ARG A 28 6.07 7.54 -22.63
N TYR A 29 5.53 8.19 -23.68
CA TYR A 29 5.55 9.62 -23.83
C TYR A 29 4.16 10.10 -24.23
N PRO A 30 3.74 11.33 -23.83
CA PRO A 30 2.38 11.79 -24.11
C PRO A 30 2.01 11.83 -25.60
N ASP A 31 2.98 12.03 -26.48
CA ASP A 31 2.80 12.13 -27.92
C ASP A 31 3.29 10.91 -28.70
N SER A 32 3.58 9.84 -27.99
CA SER A 32 4.10 8.61 -28.59
C SER A 32 3.04 7.51 -28.60
N ASP A 33 3.11 6.67 -29.61
CA ASP A 33 2.30 5.45 -29.69
C ASP A 33 2.96 4.28 -28.96
N GLU A 34 4.17 4.46 -28.46
CA GLU A 34 4.87 3.42 -27.72
C GLU A 34 4.24 3.19 -26.36
N MET A 35 3.98 1.92 -26.09
CA MET A 35 3.45 1.49 -24.80
C MET A 35 4.53 0.77 -24.01
N GLU A 36 4.53 0.99 -22.71
CA GLU A 36 5.44 0.36 -21.78
C GLU A 36 4.64 -0.50 -20.80
N CYS A 37 5.08 -1.75 -20.62
CA CYS A 37 4.48 -2.61 -19.61
C CYS A 37 5.13 -2.32 -18.26
N ILE A 38 4.30 -1.95 -17.30
CA ILE A 38 4.76 -1.65 -15.95
C ILE A 38 4.21 -2.72 -15.01
N ASN A 39 5.11 -3.35 -14.28
CA ASN A 39 4.73 -4.28 -13.22
C ASN A 39 4.69 -3.54 -11.89
N VAL A 40 3.57 -3.65 -11.21
CA VAL A 40 3.38 -3.07 -9.88
C VAL A 40 3.19 -4.21 -8.90
N ALA A 41 4.21 -4.46 -8.10
CA ALA A 41 4.19 -5.52 -7.11
C ALA A 41 4.49 -4.97 -5.73
N GLY A 42 3.81 -5.52 -4.73
CA GLY A 42 4.04 -5.13 -3.35
C GLY A 42 2.80 -5.30 -2.48
N TRP A 43 2.84 -4.69 -1.31
CA TRP A 43 1.82 -4.82 -0.30
C TRP A 43 0.90 -3.60 -0.25
N LEU A 44 -0.38 -3.86 -0.28
CA LEU A 44 -1.42 -2.89 0.01
C LEU A 44 -1.91 -3.13 1.44
N ILE A 45 -1.90 -2.08 2.23
CA ILE A 45 -2.30 -2.16 3.64
C ILE A 45 -3.55 -1.31 3.85
N ARG A 46 -4.51 -1.84 4.59
CA ARG A 46 -5.65 -1.05 5.05
C ARG A 46 -5.68 -1.07 6.58
N ILE A 47 -5.72 0.11 7.15
CA ILE A 47 -5.84 0.29 8.60
C ILE A 47 -7.18 0.96 8.88
N ASN A 48 -8.09 0.24 9.52
CA ASN A 48 -9.45 0.72 9.79
C ASN A 48 -10.15 1.24 8.54
N GLY A 49 -9.93 0.54 7.42
CA GLY A 49 -10.54 0.88 6.14
C GLY A 49 -9.79 1.91 5.31
N LYS A 50 -8.80 2.57 5.86
CA LYS A 50 -7.97 3.52 5.10
C LYS A 50 -6.84 2.80 4.40
N LYS A 51 -6.67 3.11 3.12
CA LYS A 51 -5.66 2.51 2.27
C LYS A 51 -4.31 3.18 2.46
N TYR A 52 -3.26 2.40 2.54
CA TYR A 52 -1.87 2.84 2.56
C TYR A 52 -1.06 2.02 1.55
N PRO A 53 -0.06 2.59 0.86
CA PRO A 53 0.38 3.98 0.94
C PRO A 53 -0.71 4.95 0.50
N ARG A 54 -0.71 6.12 1.09
CA ARG A 54 -1.64 7.17 0.68
C ARG A 54 -1.16 7.81 -0.61
N ASP A 55 -2.11 8.15 -1.46
CA ASP A 55 -1.82 8.89 -2.67
C ASP A 55 -1.58 10.36 -2.33
N ASN A 56 -0.52 10.92 -2.91
CA ASN A 56 -0.19 12.32 -2.74
C ASN A 56 -0.76 13.20 -3.86
N TYR A 57 -1.52 12.63 -4.77
CA TYR A 57 -2.01 13.32 -5.96
C TYR A 57 -3.51 13.48 -5.93
N GLY A 58 -3.99 14.62 -5.47
CA GLY A 58 -5.37 15.00 -5.69
C GLY A 58 -6.38 14.35 -4.74
N ASP A 59 -7.59 14.82 -4.87
CA ASP A 59 -8.65 14.64 -3.89
C ASP A 59 -9.35 13.29 -3.96
N ASP A 60 -9.36 12.69 -5.12
CA ASP A 60 -9.92 11.36 -5.36
C ASP A 60 -8.82 10.34 -5.54
N GLY A 61 -7.65 10.75 -5.24
CA GLY A 61 -6.40 10.24 -5.63
C GLY A 61 -6.01 8.94 -5.03
N VAL A 62 -6.65 7.90 -5.40
CA VAL A 62 -6.13 6.59 -5.13
C VAL A 62 -5.35 6.16 -6.35
N ASP A 63 -4.07 6.43 -6.37
CA ASP A 63 -3.22 5.79 -7.34
C ASP A 63 -3.14 4.31 -6.99
N TRP A 64 -3.90 3.51 -7.72
CA TRP A 64 -3.95 2.07 -7.50
C TRP A 64 -2.61 1.39 -7.71
N THR A 65 -1.62 2.10 -8.29
CA THR A 65 -0.27 1.57 -8.49
C THR A 65 0.57 1.66 -7.23
N TYR A 66 0.20 2.46 -6.24
CA TYR A 66 0.99 2.59 -5.03
C TYR A 66 0.94 1.33 -4.17
N ARG A 67 2.12 0.82 -3.86
CA ARG A 67 2.34 -0.37 -3.04
C ARG A 67 3.58 -0.17 -2.19
N TYR A 68 3.63 -0.81 -1.05
CA TYR A 68 4.87 -0.91 -0.29
C TYR A 68 5.72 -2.01 -0.91
N THR A 69 6.92 -1.64 -1.34
CA THR A 69 7.86 -2.59 -1.94
C THR A 69 8.49 -3.42 -0.83
N ALA A 70 8.12 -4.69 -0.78
CA ALA A 70 8.65 -5.66 0.17
C ALA A 70 8.40 -7.05 -0.39
N PRO A 71 9.16 -8.08 0.05
CA PRO A 71 8.95 -9.42 -0.44
C PRO A 71 7.56 -9.97 -0.15
N ASN A 72 7.10 -10.88 -0.97
CA ASN A 72 5.86 -11.61 -0.73
C ASN A 72 6.10 -12.73 0.29
N THR A 73 6.43 -12.34 1.50
CA THR A 73 6.71 -13.21 2.64
C THR A 73 6.08 -12.62 3.88
N GLU A 74 6.01 -13.39 4.95
CA GLU A 74 5.52 -12.85 6.23
C GLU A 74 6.37 -11.69 6.73
N GLU A 75 7.69 -11.79 6.55
CA GLU A 75 8.60 -10.71 6.91
C GLU A 75 8.34 -9.45 6.09
N GLY A 76 8.13 -9.60 4.78
CA GLY A 76 7.78 -8.49 3.90
C GLY A 76 6.44 -7.87 4.29
N ARG A 77 5.45 -8.69 4.64
CA ARG A 77 4.15 -8.23 5.11
C ARG A 77 4.30 -7.38 6.38
N GLN A 78 5.10 -7.85 7.34
CA GLN A 78 5.34 -7.09 8.58
C GLN A 78 6.07 -5.79 8.31
N THR A 79 7.01 -5.77 7.39
CA THR A 79 7.70 -4.55 6.97
C THR A 79 6.71 -3.55 6.40
N ALA A 80 5.81 -3.99 5.53
CA ALA A 80 4.77 -3.13 4.95
C ALA A 80 3.83 -2.58 6.02
N ILE A 81 3.43 -3.40 6.97
CA ILE A 81 2.57 -2.96 8.09
C ILE A 81 3.27 -1.86 8.89
N LYS A 82 4.54 -2.02 9.20
CA LYS A 82 5.32 -1.00 9.93
C LYS A 82 5.36 0.32 9.17
N ARG A 83 5.56 0.26 7.86
CA ARG A 83 5.56 1.46 7.02
C ARG A 83 4.20 2.13 7.01
N ALA A 84 3.13 1.37 6.90
CA ALA A 84 1.78 1.90 6.92
C ALA A 84 1.45 2.57 8.26
N LEU A 85 1.83 1.94 9.36
CA LEU A 85 1.64 2.52 10.68
C LEU A 85 2.41 3.82 10.85
N SER A 86 3.63 3.87 10.36
CA SER A 86 4.45 5.08 10.39
C SER A 86 3.79 6.20 9.57
N GLU A 87 3.31 5.90 8.40
CA GLU A 87 2.61 6.86 7.55
C GLU A 87 1.32 7.36 8.20
N ALA A 88 0.60 6.48 8.86
CA ALA A 88 -0.61 6.81 9.59
C ALA A 88 -0.32 7.50 10.92
N ARG A 89 0.94 7.61 11.32
CA ARG A 89 1.37 8.15 12.61
C ARG A 89 0.78 7.38 13.80
N LEU A 90 0.75 6.06 13.66
CA LEU A 90 0.27 5.17 14.69
C LEU A 90 1.42 4.32 15.21
N THR A 91 1.37 4.02 16.49
CA THR A 91 2.33 3.12 17.13
C THR A 91 1.55 2.00 17.81
N ILE A 92 2.04 0.77 17.70
CA ILE A 92 1.44 -0.38 18.35
C ILE A 92 2.16 -0.64 19.68
N TRP A 93 1.38 -1.02 20.69
CA TRP A 93 1.92 -1.51 21.96
C TRP A 93 2.64 -2.84 21.78
#